data_efcdb801b48eebf2f5e96ef4b86b0b24
#
_entry.id   efcdb801b48eebf2f5e96ef4b86b0b24
#
_cell.length_a   1.000
_cell.length_b   1.000
_cell.length_c   1.000
_cell.angle_alpha   90.00
_cell.angle_beta   90.00
_cell.angle_gamma   90.00
#
_symmetry.space_group_name_H-M   'P 1'
#
loop_
_entity.id
_entity.type
_entity.pdbx_description
1 polymer ?
#
loop_
_entity_poly.entity_id
_entity_poly.type
_entity_poly.pdbx_seq_one_letter_code
_entity_poly.pdbx_strand_id
1 'polypeptide(L)'
;MSETVHVLLQDDCFNCFNDGKSKIDYILVYEDKHTGTIDELILPVPSGVNSEENDRAALALQKEKDKRQLFKRRFLSNLSKIGLLMESDVREGDRNFVYFIKIHIPWALLLKYAEDLNFRVPIRAVNNYSSKITFVDRIRHLLHLSHNPFSCEAPRRYYDLCTSVFEIAKTDRYMGNNKFPVHFTNIQRSFAVHEILQTTSFGRTEKGEIGIDRLIRDGVFQAAYSLHEGDYRFDKTEQPSPSNENNPRRILYDTWARYKFFYKYQPLDLIREYFGEKISLYFAWLGLYTTWLLPASLVGILVFCFGFIYLSNNVPANDVCTIGKNITMCPICDVVNRI
;
A
#
# COMPACT_ATOMS: atom_id res chain seq x y z
N MET A 1 -24.94 -41.35 12.30
CA MET A 1 -23.62 -41.29 11.67
C MET A 1 -23.65 -40.39 10.40
N SER A 2 -24.32 -39.22 10.45
CA SER A 2 -24.45 -38.32 9.31
C SER A 2 -24.40 -36.81 9.69
N GLU A 3 -24.03 -36.47 10.93
CA GLU A 3 -24.00 -35.06 11.38
C GLU A 3 -22.60 -34.49 11.60
N THR A 4 -21.54 -35.27 11.37
CA THR A 4 -20.15 -34.84 11.64
C THR A 4 -19.36 -34.44 10.43
N VAL A 5 -19.96 -34.33 9.23
CA VAL A 5 -19.24 -34.00 7.98
C VAL A 5 -19.47 -32.55 7.54
N HIS A 6 -20.37 -31.78 8.15
CA HIS A 6 -20.70 -30.41 7.74
C HIS A 6 -19.88 -29.30 8.44
N VAL A 7 -19.00 -29.62 9.38
CA VAL A 7 -18.24 -28.63 10.18
C VAL A 7 -16.83 -28.34 9.61
N LEU A 8 -16.38 -29.00 8.56
CA LEU A 8 -14.99 -28.92 8.08
C LEU A 8 -14.75 -28.05 6.82
N LEU A 9 -15.69 -27.21 6.42
CA LEU A 9 -15.50 -26.29 5.26
C LEU A 9 -16.04 -24.87 5.53
N GLN A 10 -15.94 -24.39 6.73
CA GLN A 10 -15.94 -22.94 6.95
C GLN A 10 -14.49 -22.49 6.78
N ASP A 11 -14.09 -22.30 5.51
CA ASP A 11 -12.96 -21.41 5.18
C ASP A 11 -13.38 -20.04 5.73
N ASP A 12 -12.89 -19.67 6.91
CA ASP A 12 -13.05 -18.33 7.49
C ASP A 12 -12.40 -17.34 6.53
N CYS A 13 -13.19 -16.89 5.57
CA CYS A 13 -12.76 -15.95 4.56
C CYS A 13 -12.65 -14.58 5.23
N PHE A 14 -11.46 -14.26 5.65
CA PHE A 14 -11.14 -12.95 6.17
C PHE A 14 -11.33 -11.89 5.05
N ASN A 15 -12.05 -10.82 5.33
CA ASN A 15 -12.41 -9.80 4.35
C ASN A 15 -13.38 -10.29 3.25
N CYS A 16 -14.45 -10.97 3.61
CA CYS A 16 -15.51 -11.34 2.71
C CYS A 16 -16.80 -10.53 2.92
N PHE A 17 -17.69 -10.63 1.96
CA PHE A 17 -19.08 -10.20 2.07
C PHE A 17 -19.79 -11.04 3.12
N ASN A 18 -21.01 -10.62 3.50
CA ASN A 18 -21.84 -11.37 4.44
C ASN A 18 -22.21 -12.78 3.93
N ASP A 19 -22.02 -13.05 2.64
CA ASP A 19 -22.16 -14.38 2.03
C ASP A 19 -21.04 -15.38 2.41
N GLY A 20 -19.95 -14.89 3.04
CA GLY A 20 -18.77 -15.66 3.41
C GLY A 20 -17.98 -16.24 2.23
N LYS A 21 -18.33 -15.90 0.98
CA LYS A 21 -17.73 -16.47 -0.25
C LYS A 21 -17.04 -15.43 -1.11
N SER A 22 -17.63 -14.24 -1.23
CA SER A 22 -17.15 -13.19 -2.12
C SER A 22 -16.12 -12.32 -1.40
N LYS A 23 -14.87 -12.37 -1.83
CA LYS A 23 -13.78 -11.56 -1.24
C LYS A 23 -13.97 -10.09 -1.54
N ILE A 24 -13.72 -9.23 -0.57
CA ILE A 24 -13.74 -7.78 -0.77
C ILE A 24 -12.45 -7.36 -1.48
N ASP A 25 -12.59 -6.78 -2.68
CA ASP A 25 -11.45 -6.30 -3.47
C ASP A 25 -11.17 -4.81 -3.24
N TYR A 26 -12.22 -4.02 -2.96
CA TYR A 26 -12.11 -2.57 -2.76
C TYR A 26 -13.21 -2.04 -1.83
N ILE A 27 -12.95 -0.90 -1.18
CA ILE A 27 -13.94 -0.23 -0.31
C ILE A 27 -14.04 1.24 -0.68
N LEU A 28 -15.27 1.75 -0.77
CA LEU A 28 -15.58 3.16 -0.84
C LEU A 28 -16.22 3.60 0.49
N VAL A 29 -15.79 4.76 0.98
CA VAL A 29 -16.30 5.32 2.24
C VAL A 29 -16.95 6.66 1.97
N TYR A 30 -18.15 6.84 2.51
CA TYR A 30 -18.80 8.14 2.56
C TYR A 30 -19.50 8.33 3.91
N GLU A 31 -19.64 9.59 4.32
CA GLU A 31 -20.38 9.98 5.50
C GLU A 31 -21.70 10.64 5.11
N ASP A 32 -22.75 10.29 5.84
CA ASP A 32 -24.01 11.04 5.82
C ASP A 32 -24.23 11.60 7.22
N LYS A 33 -24.48 12.90 7.31
CA LYS A 33 -24.79 13.53 8.59
C LYS A 33 -26.16 13.05 9.05
N HIS A 34 -26.29 12.76 10.33
CA HIS A 34 -27.59 12.63 10.94
C HIS A 34 -28.43 13.87 10.58
N THR A 35 -29.47 13.68 9.81
CA THR A 35 -30.56 14.65 9.70
C THR A 35 -31.40 14.57 10.99
N GLY A 36 -30.73 14.79 12.10
CA GLY A 36 -31.42 15.10 13.35
C GLY A 36 -31.91 16.54 13.23
N THR A 37 -33.23 16.68 13.29
CA THR A 37 -34.02 17.92 13.50
C THR A 37 -33.32 19.21 13.08
N ILE A 38 -34.00 19.94 12.23
CA ILE A 38 -33.69 21.28 11.68
C ILE A 38 -33.21 22.31 12.72
N ASP A 39 -33.32 21.99 14.01
CA ASP A 39 -33.08 22.93 15.13
C ASP A 39 -31.57 23.09 15.50
N GLU A 40 -30.66 22.25 15.03
CA GLU A 40 -29.23 22.36 15.39
C GLU A 40 -28.34 23.06 14.33
N LEU A 41 -28.92 23.51 13.21
CA LEU A 41 -28.23 24.28 12.17
C LEU A 41 -28.34 25.79 12.32
N ILE A 42 -28.96 26.27 13.41
CA ILE A 42 -28.89 27.66 13.79
C ILE A 42 -27.62 27.89 14.59
N LEU A 43 -26.50 28.03 13.88
CA LEU A 43 -25.36 28.75 14.43
C LEU A 43 -25.90 30.09 14.96
N PRO A 44 -25.52 30.56 16.15
CA PRO A 44 -25.92 31.86 16.63
C PRO A 44 -25.51 32.91 15.59
N VAL A 45 -26.47 33.40 14.86
CA VAL A 45 -26.29 34.44 13.83
C VAL A 45 -25.77 35.68 14.57
N PRO A 46 -24.56 36.19 14.22
CA PRO A 46 -24.16 37.49 14.71
C PRO A 46 -25.23 38.48 14.23
N SER A 47 -25.86 39.15 15.17
CA SER A 47 -26.90 40.17 14.96
C SER A 47 -26.37 41.21 13.98
N GLY A 48 -26.79 41.14 12.71
CA GLY A 48 -26.39 42.11 11.68
C GLY A 48 -26.37 41.62 10.23
N VAL A 49 -26.64 40.33 9.94
CA VAL A 49 -26.64 39.81 8.56
C VAL A 49 -28.08 39.71 8.04
N ASN A 50 -28.32 40.22 6.83
CA ASN A 50 -29.63 40.22 6.18
C ASN A 50 -30.20 38.80 6.02
N SER A 51 -31.43 38.54 6.45
CA SER A 51 -32.11 37.26 6.37
C SER A 51 -32.12 36.64 4.95
N GLU A 52 -32.25 37.47 3.92
CA GLU A 52 -32.27 37.05 2.53
C GLU A 52 -30.95 36.43 2.05
N GLU A 53 -29.81 36.84 2.60
CA GLU A 53 -28.48 36.33 2.24
C GLU A 53 -28.24 34.94 2.86
N ASN A 54 -28.73 34.72 4.07
CA ASN A 54 -28.72 33.44 4.75
C ASN A 54 -29.60 32.41 4.04
N ASP A 55 -30.81 32.81 3.60
CA ASP A 55 -31.72 31.92 2.88
C ASP A 55 -31.16 31.52 1.51
N ARG A 56 -30.46 32.43 0.81
CA ARG A 56 -29.75 32.11 -0.45
C ARG A 56 -28.59 31.17 -0.21
N ALA A 57 -27.82 31.34 0.84
CA ALA A 57 -26.72 30.46 1.23
C ALA A 57 -27.21 29.06 1.60
N ALA A 58 -28.29 28.96 2.38
CA ALA A 58 -28.93 27.71 2.76
C ALA A 58 -29.44 26.94 1.52
N LEU A 59 -30.11 27.64 0.60
CA LEU A 59 -30.58 27.04 -0.67
C LEU A 59 -29.45 26.57 -1.57
N ALA A 60 -28.35 27.31 -1.62
CA ALA A 60 -27.15 26.90 -2.38
C ALA A 60 -26.51 25.63 -1.80
N LEU A 61 -26.39 25.55 -0.48
CA LEU A 61 -25.90 24.36 0.23
C LEU A 61 -26.79 23.14 0.00
N GLN A 62 -28.11 23.33 0.00
CA GLN A 62 -29.05 22.23 -0.27
C GLN A 62 -28.92 21.74 -1.69
N LYS A 63 -28.84 22.62 -2.68
CA LYS A 63 -28.59 22.24 -4.09
C LYS A 63 -27.29 21.47 -4.27
N GLU A 64 -26.25 21.85 -3.56
CA GLU A 64 -24.97 21.15 -3.61
C GLU A 64 -25.06 19.75 -2.99
N LYS A 65 -25.74 19.59 -1.86
CA LYS A 65 -26.01 18.27 -1.25
C LYS A 65 -26.80 17.37 -2.19
N ASP A 66 -27.87 17.89 -2.80
CA ASP A 66 -28.72 17.12 -3.73
C ASP A 66 -27.91 16.69 -4.96
N LYS A 67 -27.02 17.56 -5.47
CA LYS A 67 -26.12 17.23 -6.57
C LYS A 67 -25.13 16.14 -6.18
N ARG A 68 -24.54 16.19 -5.00
CA ARG A 68 -23.61 15.14 -4.50
C ARG A 68 -24.32 13.80 -4.36
N GLN A 69 -25.54 13.78 -3.83
CA GLN A 69 -26.33 12.55 -3.72
C GLN A 69 -26.69 11.98 -5.10
N LEU A 70 -27.04 12.86 -6.06
CA LEU A 70 -27.33 12.43 -7.44
C LEU A 70 -26.10 11.80 -8.09
N PHE A 71 -24.92 12.41 -7.94
CA PHE A 71 -23.67 11.87 -8.48
C PHE A 71 -23.32 10.52 -7.83
N LYS A 72 -23.46 10.40 -6.51
CA LYS A 72 -23.29 9.13 -5.80
C LYS A 72 -24.19 8.04 -6.37
N ARG A 73 -25.50 8.30 -6.47
CA ARG A 73 -26.46 7.32 -7.00
C ARG A 73 -26.16 6.91 -8.43
N ARG A 74 -25.82 7.85 -9.31
CA ARG A 74 -25.48 7.57 -10.72
C ARG A 74 -24.21 6.73 -10.81
N PHE A 75 -23.17 7.10 -10.05
CA PHE A 75 -21.92 6.37 -10.02
C PHE A 75 -22.12 4.91 -9.59
N LEU A 76 -22.78 4.67 -8.46
CA LEU A 76 -23.07 3.31 -7.98
C LEU A 76 -23.95 2.53 -8.94
N SER A 77 -24.96 3.17 -9.54
CA SER A 77 -25.79 2.51 -10.57
C SER A 77 -24.96 2.10 -11.79
N ASN A 78 -24.01 2.93 -12.23
CA ASN A 78 -23.15 2.60 -13.37
C ASN A 78 -22.16 1.48 -13.02
N LEU A 79 -21.61 1.44 -11.80
CA LEU A 79 -20.77 0.33 -11.34
C LEU A 79 -21.54 -1.00 -11.32
N SER A 80 -22.81 -0.97 -10.85
CA SER A 80 -23.67 -2.16 -10.88
C SER A 80 -23.97 -2.63 -12.31
N LYS A 81 -24.17 -1.71 -13.26
CA LYS A 81 -24.37 -2.03 -14.69
C LYS A 81 -23.15 -2.66 -15.33
N ILE A 82 -21.94 -2.27 -14.91
CA ILE A 82 -20.69 -2.88 -15.37
C ILE A 82 -20.57 -4.33 -14.86
N GLY A 83 -21.26 -4.66 -13.77
CA GLY A 83 -21.29 -6.01 -13.20
C GLY A 83 -20.48 -6.19 -11.94
N LEU A 84 -20.07 -5.11 -11.26
CA LEU A 84 -19.46 -5.20 -9.94
C LEU A 84 -20.50 -5.56 -8.88
N LEU A 85 -20.16 -6.46 -7.97
CA LEU A 85 -20.98 -6.77 -6.80
C LEU A 85 -20.65 -5.79 -5.68
N MET A 86 -21.70 -5.25 -5.06
CA MET A 86 -21.57 -4.25 -4.02
C MET A 86 -22.43 -4.59 -2.82
N GLU A 87 -21.88 -4.42 -1.63
CA GLU A 87 -22.58 -4.56 -0.35
C GLU A 87 -22.28 -3.33 0.51
N SER A 88 -23.31 -2.77 1.15
CA SER A 88 -23.17 -1.63 2.04
C SER A 88 -23.18 -2.07 3.51
N ASP A 89 -22.22 -1.61 4.27
CA ASP A 89 -22.14 -1.75 5.71
C ASP A 89 -22.19 -0.35 6.35
N VAL A 90 -22.86 -0.22 7.49
CA VAL A 90 -23.08 1.06 8.15
C VAL A 90 -22.52 0.99 9.55
N ARG A 91 -21.72 1.96 9.93
CA ARG A 91 -21.27 2.13 11.32
C ARG A 91 -21.74 3.47 11.85
N GLU A 92 -22.33 3.41 13.02
CA GLU A 92 -22.74 4.59 13.76
C GLU A 92 -21.51 5.23 14.42
N GLY A 93 -21.20 6.47 14.06
CA GLY A 93 -20.23 7.32 14.72
C GLY A 93 -20.95 8.33 15.65
N ASP A 94 -20.19 9.06 16.48
CA ASP A 94 -20.73 9.99 17.49
C ASP A 94 -21.64 11.08 16.91
N ARG A 95 -21.45 11.50 15.66
CA ARG A 95 -22.22 12.57 15.00
C ARG A 95 -22.69 12.24 13.59
N ASN A 96 -22.16 11.21 12.96
CA ASN A 96 -22.38 10.88 11.56
C ASN A 96 -22.50 9.37 11.37
N PHE A 97 -23.28 8.95 10.38
CA PHE A 97 -23.24 7.59 9.89
C PHE A 97 -22.13 7.44 8.85
N VAL A 98 -21.23 6.48 9.05
CA VAL A 98 -20.17 6.14 8.09
C VAL A 98 -20.60 4.89 7.34
N TYR A 99 -20.70 5.04 6.03
CA TYR A 99 -21.08 3.97 5.12
C TYR A 99 -19.84 3.41 4.42
N PHE A 100 -19.71 2.09 4.48
CA PHE A 100 -18.67 1.34 3.80
C PHE A 100 -19.31 0.55 2.66
N ILE A 101 -18.99 0.89 1.42
CA ILE A 101 -19.42 0.12 0.25
C ILE A 101 -18.30 -0.84 -0.08
N LYS A 102 -18.53 -2.12 0.18
CA LYS A 102 -17.65 -3.24 -0.16
C LYS A 102 -17.87 -3.59 -1.62
N ILE A 103 -16.80 -3.73 -2.39
CA ILE A 103 -16.85 -4.03 -3.82
C ILE A 103 -16.11 -5.32 -4.08
N HIS A 104 -16.73 -6.20 -4.87
CA HIS A 104 -16.15 -7.44 -5.38
C HIS A 104 -16.22 -7.47 -6.90
N ILE A 105 -15.13 -7.88 -7.55
CA ILE A 105 -15.06 -8.10 -8.97
C ILE A 105 -15.34 -9.58 -9.29
N PRO A 106 -16.43 -9.90 -10.01
CA PRO A 106 -16.71 -11.26 -10.45
C PRO A 106 -15.64 -11.79 -11.39
N TRP A 107 -15.43 -13.11 -11.39
CA TRP A 107 -14.38 -13.76 -12.17
C TRP A 107 -14.42 -13.43 -13.66
N ALA A 108 -15.60 -13.48 -14.28
CA ALA A 108 -15.76 -13.19 -15.71
C ALA A 108 -15.34 -11.76 -16.07
N LEU A 109 -15.69 -10.79 -15.21
CA LEU A 109 -15.31 -9.40 -15.40
C LEU A 109 -13.81 -9.21 -15.19
N LEU A 110 -13.24 -9.89 -14.20
CA LEU A 110 -11.79 -9.84 -13.94
C LEU A 110 -10.97 -10.35 -15.12
N LEU A 111 -11.37 -11.45 -15.76
CA LEU A 111 -10.70 -11.98 -16.95
C LEU A 111 -10.66 -10.97 -18.09
N LYS A 112 -11.78 -10.29 -18.34
CA LYS A 112 -11.85 -9.26 -19.38
C LYS A 112 -10.89 -8.11 -19.10
N TYR A 113 -10.96 -7.54 -17.89
CA TYR A 113 -10.05 -6.43 -17.51
C TYR A 113 -8.60 -6.86 -17.40
N ALA A 114 -8.31 -8.12 -17.05
CA ALA A 114 -6.94 -8.65 -17.00
C ALA A 114 -6.30 -8.68 -18.41
N GLU A 115 -7.07 -8.97 -19.43
CA GLU A 115 -6.63 -8.91 -20.84
C GLU A 115 -6.46 -7.46 -21.30
N ASP A 116 -7.47 -6.61 -21.07
CA ASP A 116 -7.44 -5.19 -21.45
C ASP A 116 -6.26 -4.43 -20.80
N LEU A 117 -5.94 -4.77 -19.54
CA LEU A 117 -4.84 -4.16 -18.77
C LEU A 117 -3.48 -4.86 -18.94
N ASN A 118 -3.43 -5.91 -19.78
CA ASN A 118 -2.20 -6.68 -20.04
C ASN A 118 -1.55 -7.22 -18.75
N PHE A 119 -2.33 -7.80 -17.86
CA PHE A 119 -1.79 -8.37 -16.62
C PHE A 119 -0.79 -9.47 -16.90
N ARG A 120 0.30 -9.47 -16.15
CA ARG A 120 1.27 -10.56 -16.19
C ARG A 120 0.86 -11.63 -15.20
N VAL A 121 0.73 -12.86 -15.68
CA VAL A 121 0.36 -14.02 -14.88
C VAL A 121 1.41 -15.13 -14.99
N PRO A 122 1.62 -15.94 -13.95
CA PRO A 122 2.59 -17.00 -13.97
C PRO A 122 2.16 -18.12 -14.94
N ILE A 123 3.12 -18.59 -15.74
CA ILE A 123 2.94 -19.69 -16.67
C ILE A 123 3.27 -21.01 -15.97
N ARG A 124 2.55 -22.06 -16.33
CA ARG A 124 2.87 -23.43 -15.92
C ARG A 124 4.12 -23.90 -16.66
N ALA A 125 5.29 -23.44 -16.23
CA ALA A 125 6.57 -23.84 -16.83
C ALA A 125 7.11 -25.07 -16.12
N VAL A 126 7.33 -26.13 -16.88
CA VAL A 126 8.06 -27.33 -16.44
C VAL A 126 9.55 -27.08 -16.67
N ASN A 127 10.16 -26.21 -15.90
CA ASN A 127 11.59 -25.98 -16.00
C ASN A 127 12.27 -26.25 -14.66
N ASN A 128 13.19 -27.23 -14.66
CA ASN A 128 14.16 -27.40 -13.61
C ASN A 128 15.09 -26.17 -13.58
N TYR A 129 14.73 -25.17 -12.81
CA TYR A 129 15.57 -24.00 -12.62
C TYR A 129 16.77 -24.38 -11.75
N SER A 130 17.91 -24.60 -12.41
CA SER A 130 19.19 -24.70 -11.73
C SER A 130 19.54 -23.31 -11.17
N SER A 131 19.50 -23.17 -9.85
CA SER A 131 19.92 -21.93 -9.19
C SER A 131 21.39 -21.68 -9.52
N LYS A 132 21.67 -20.60 -10.24
CA LYS A 132 23.06 -20.18 -10.48
C LYS A 132 23.71 -19.87 -9.14
N ILE A 133 24.76 -20.58 -8.80
CA ILE A 133 25.56 -20.35 -7.59
C ILE A 133 26.10 -18.92 -7.65
N THR A 134 25.66 -18.08 -6.73
CA THR A 134 26.09 -16.69 -6.64
C THR A 134 27.54 -16.62 -6.17
N PHE A 135 28.29 -15.57 -6.52
CA PHE A 135 29.68 -15.38 -6.06
C PHE A 135 29.77 -15.45 -4.51
N VAL A 136 28.80 -14.92 -3.81
CA VAL A 136 28.68 -15.01 -2.35
C VAL A 136 28.55 -16.46 -1.87
N ASP A 137 27.81 -17.30 -2.60
CA ASP A 137 27.67 -18.72 -2.25
C ASP A 137 28.99 -19.49 -2.46
N ARG A 138 29.81 -19.10 -3.44
CA ARG A 138 31.15 -19.68 -3.62
C ARG A 138 32.09 -19.32 -2.47
N ILE A 139 32.10 -18.06 -2.03
CA ILE A 139 32.89 -17.63 -0.88
C ILE A 139 32.42 -18.34 0.39
N ARG A 140 31.11 -18.45 0.59
CA ARG A 140 30.52 -19.15 1.74
C ARG A 140 30.94 -20.63 1.75
N HIS A 141 30.90 -21.27 0.59
CA HIS A 141 31.34 -22.68 0.46
C HIS A 141 32.84 -22.82 0.76
N LEU A 142 33.64 -21.85 0.34
CA LEU A 142 35.08 -21.82 0.63
C LEU A 142 35.34 -21.64 2.13
N LEU A 143 34.53 -20.86 2.82
CA LEU A 143 34.67 -20.59 4.27
C LEU A 143 33.93 -21.60 5.15
N HIS A 144 33.37 -22.67 4.59
CA HIS A 144 32.61 -23.72 5.31
C HIS A 144 31.46 -23.18 6.17
N LEU A 145 30.86 -22.05 5.80
CA LEU A 145 29.71 -21.46 6.49
C LEU A 145 28.42 -22.14 6.02
N SER A 146 27.83 -22.97 6.86
CA SER A 146 26.62 -23.76 6.55
C SER A 146 25.37 -22.92 6.40
N HIS A 147 25.29 -21.77 7.08
CA HIS A 147 24.10 -20.90 7.08
C HIS A 147 24.50 -19.44 6.86
N ASN A 148 23.71 -18.72 6.04
CA ASN A 148 23.87 -17.29 5.86
C ASN A 148 22.98 -16.54 6.90
N PRO A 149 23.54 -15.90 7.93
CA PRO A 149 22.76 -15.22 8.96
C PRO A 149 21.95 -14.03 8.43
N PHE A 150 22.31 -13.49 7.27
CA PHE A 150 21.64 -12.37 6.62
C PHE A 150 20.51 -12.81 5.69
N SER A 151 20.38 -14.11 5.39
CA SER A 151 19.32 -14.59 4.52
C SER A 151 17.95 -14.47 5.18
N CYS A 152 16.97 -14.04 4.40
CA CYS A 152 15.58 -14.11 4.77
C CYS A 152 15.06 -15.53 4.48
N GLU A 153 14.51 -16.20 5.48
CA GLU A 153 13.94 -17.57 5.37
C GLU A 153 12.51 -17.55 4.79
N ALA A 154 12.24 -16.62 3.89
CA ALA A 154 10.95 -16.54 3.25
C ALA A 154 10.74 -17.70 2.27
N PRO A 155 9.54 -18.28 2.18
CA PRO A 155 9.24 -19.35 1.23
C PRO A 155 9.42 -18.82 -0.19
N ARG A 156 10.29 -19.46 -0.98
CA ARG A 156 10.49 -19.13 -2.39
C ARG A 156 9.37 -19.74 -3.21
N ARG A 157 8.62 -18.90 -3.90
CA ARG A 157 7.60 -19.34 -4.85
C ARG A 157 8.21 -19.37 -6.25
N TYR A 158 8.49 -20.58 -6.75
CA TYR A 158 9.16 -20.78 -8.04
C TYR A 158 8.37 -20.32 -9.27
N TYR A 159 7.06 -20.14 -9.16
CA TYR A 159 6.21 -19.75 -10.28
C TYR A 159 6.31 -18.27 -10.67
N ASP A 160 6.91 -17.42 -9.82
CA ASP A 160 7.06 -15.99 -10.11
C ASP A 160 8.13 -15.67 -11.16
N LEU A 161 8.93 -16.66 -11.55
CA LEU A 161 10.06 -16.47 -12.46
C LEU A 161 9.66 -16.40 -13.93
N CYS A 162 8.56 -17.05 -14.32
CA CYS A 162 8.08 -17.10 -15.70
C CYS A 162 6.67 -16.55 -15.77
N THR A 163 6.54 -15.30 -16.20
CA THR A 163 5.24 -14.64 -16.40
C THR A 163 5.05 -14.27 -17.86
N SER A 164 3.80 -14.36 -18.36
CA SER A 164 3.41 -13.78 -19.65
C SER A 164 2.22 -12.86 -19.52
N VAL A 165 1.99 -12.06 -20.53
CA VAL A 165 0.77 -11.27 -20.66
C VAL A 165 -0.42 -12.22 -20.74
N PHE A 166 -1.47 -11.90 -19.99
CA PHE A 166 -2.68 -12.70 -19.95
C PHE A 166 -3.47 -12.55 -21.25
N GLU A 167 -3.88 -13.68 -21.82
CA GLU A 167 -4.80 -13.81 -22.95
C GLU A 167 -5.86 -14.85 -22.61
N ILE A 168 -7.13 -14.52 -22.78
CA ILE A 168 -8.24 -15.45 -22.49
C ILE A 168 -8.11 -16.73 -23.31
N ALA A 169 -7.66 -16.63 -24.56
CA ALA A 169 -7.49 -17.78 -25.46
C ALA A 169 -6.43 -18.79 -24.97
N LYS A 170 -5.53 -18.42 -24.09
CA LYS A 170 -4.40 -19.25 -23.61
C LYS A 170 -4.54 -19.65 -22.13
N THR A 171 -5.75 -19.66 -21.61
CA THR A 171 -6.02 -19.90 -20.16
C THR A 171 -5.39 -21.20 -19.64
N ASP A 172 -5.30 -22.24 -20.45
CA ASP A 172 -4.75 -23.55 -20.07
C ASP A 172 -3.24 -23.53 -19.77
N ARG A 173 -2.52 -22.49 -20.22
CA ARG A 173 -1.07 -22.35 -20.04
C ARG A 173 -0.69 -21.72 -18.71
N TYR A 174 -1.64 -21.07 -18.05
CA TYR A 174 -1.37 -20.34 -16.83
C TYR A 174 -1.46 -21.22 -15.59
N MET A 175 -0.84 -20.77 -14.54
CA MET A 175 -0.86 -21.43 -13.26
C MET A 175 -2.13 -21.03 -12.49
N GLY A 176 -2.90 -22.01 -12.08
CA GLY A 176 -4.12 -21.83 -11.32
C GLY A 176 -4.37 -23.02 -10.39
N ASN A 177 -5.44 -22.97 -9.65
CA ASN A 177 -5.93 -24.07 -8.81
C ASN A 177 -7.22 -24.67 -9.41
N ASN A 178 -7.75 -25.74 -8.79
CA ASN A 178 -8.95 -26.43 -9.28
C ASN A 178 -10.20 -25.54 -9.34
N LYS A 179 -10.28 -24.47 -8.56
CA LYS A 179 -11.39 -23.51 -8.55
C LYS A 179 -11.22 -22.39 -9.59
N PHE A 180 -9.97 -21.93 -9.79
CA PHE A 180 -9.68 -20.83 -10.69
C PHE A 180 -8.49 -21.21 -11.57
N PRO A 181 -8.70 -21.30 -12.90
CA PRO A 181 -7.67 -21.76 -13.82
C PRO A 181 -6.46 -20.82 -13.92
N VAL A 182 -6.60 -19.58 -13.46
CA VAL A 182 -5.55 -18.56 -13.45
C VAL A 182 -5.41 -17.97 -12.05
N HIS A 183 -4.19 -17.76 -11.60
CA HIS A 183 -3.93 -17.13 -10.32
C HIS A 183 -3.71 -15.63 -10.49
N PHE A 184 -4.66 -14.83 -10.01
CA PHE A 184 -4.51 -13.37 -9.89
C PHE A 184 -4.18 -12.99 -8.45
N THR A 185 -3.18 -12.14 -8.29
CA THR A 185 -2.84 -11.59 -6.97
C THR A 185 -3.91 -10.61 -6.49
N ASN A 186 -3.95 -10.38 -5.18
CA ASN A 186 -4.88 -9.40 -4.60
C ASN A 186 -4.68 -7.99 -5.16
N ILE A 187 -3.43 -7.63 -5.46
CA ILE A 187 -3.08 -6.36 -6.10
C ILE A 187 -3.69 -6.25 -7.49
N GLN A 188 -3.59 -7.29 -8.31
CA GLN A 188 -4.15 -7.29 -9.65
C GLN A 188 -5.68 -7.14 -9.62
N ARG A 189 -6.34 -7.84 -8.69
CA ARG A 189 -7.79 -7.71 -8.48
C ARG A 189 -8.19 -6.30 -8.06
N SER A 190 -7.55 -5.76 -7.03
CA SER A 190 -7.83 -4.40 -6.55
C SER A 190 -7.45 -3.32 -7.57
N PHE A 191 -6.40 -3.55 -8.37
CA PHE A 191 -6.02 -2.65 -9.46
C PHE A 191 -7.07 -2.64 -10.59
N ALA A 192 -7.60 -3.82 -10.97
CA ALA A 192 -8.69 -3.89 -11.95
C ALA A 192 -9.95 -3.14 -11.47
N VAL A 193 -10.32 -3.29 -10.19
CA VAL A 193 -11.43 -2.52 -9.62
C VAL A 193 -11.12 -1.02 -9.61
N HIS A 194 -9.93 -0.63 -9.24
CA HIS A 194 -9.51 0.78 -9.23
C HIS A 194 -9.62 1.41 -10.62
N GLU A 195 -9.18 0.71 -11.67
CA GLU A 195 -9.29 1.16 -13.05
C GLU A 195 -10.75 1.33 -13.48
N ILE A 196 -11.62 0.39 -13.11
CA ILE A 196 -13.07 0.52 -13.32
C ILE A 196 -13.62 1.77 -12.62
N LEU A 197 -13.22 2.01 -11.37
CA LEU A 197 -13.65 3.17 -10.62
C LEU A 197 -13.14 4.49 -11.23
N GLN A 198 -11.95 4.50 -11.82
CA GLN A 198 -11.40 5.68 -12.48
C GLN A 198 -12.03 6.00 -13.83
N THR A 199 -12.43 4.97 -14.58
CA THR A 199 -12.99 5.13 -15.92
C THR A 199 -14.50 5.31 -15.92
N THR A 200 -15.20 4.99 -14.82
CA THR A 200 -16.65 5.09 -14.74
C THR A 200 -17.11 6.54 -14.66
N SER A 201 -17.99 6.94 -15.59
CA SER A 201 -18.63 8.25 -15.59
C SER A 201 -19.82 8.29 -14.62
N PHE A 202 -20.04 9.46 -14.03
CA PHE A 202 -21.20 9.73 -13.16
C PHE A 202 -22.04 10.91 -13.63
N GLY A 203 -21.64 11.56 -14.72
CA GLY A 203 -22.32 12.68 -15.30
C GLY A 203 -21.92 12.96 -16.74
N ARG A 204 -21.70 14.21 -17.09
CA ARG A 204 -21.31 14.63 -18.44
C ARG A 204 -19.81 14.44 -18.64
N THR A 205 -19.44 13.60 -19.58
CA THR A 205 -18.03 13.31 -19.93
C THR A 205 -17.30 14.55 -20.42
N GLU A 206 -17.99 15.44 -21.15
CA GLU A 206 -17.45 16.73 -21.62
C GLU A 206 -17.01 17.67 -20.47
N LYS A 207 -17.64 17.55 -19.31
CA LYS A 207 -17.29 18.30 -18.09
C LYS A 207 -16.28 17.59 -17.21
N GLY A 208 -15.75 16.46 -17.67
CA GLY A 208 -14.85 15.61 -16.90
C GLY A 208 -15.49 15.00 -15.66
N GLU A 209 -16.80 14.73 -15.68
CA GLU A 209 -17.53 14.06 -14.58
C GLU A 209 -17.29 12.54 -14.67
N ILE A 210 -16.01 12.15 -14.51
CA ILE A 210 -15.51 10.78 -14.62
C ILE A 210 -14.60 10.49 -13.43
N GLY A 211 -14.68 9.29 -12.91
CA GLY A 211 -13.73 8.71 -11.98
C GLY A 211 -13.97 9.02 -10.52
N ILE A 212 -13.48 8.10 -9.69
CA ILE A 212 -13.62 8.17 -8.23
C ILE A 212 -12.82 9.33 -7.62
N ASP A 213 -11.64 9.65 -8.17
CA ASP A 213 -10.78 10.72 -7.63
C ASP A 213 -11.45 12.08 -7.67
N ARG A 214 -12.27 12.32 -8.70
CA ARG A 214 -13.06 13.54 -8.76
C ARG A 214 -14.18 13.56 -7.73
N LEU A 215 -14.86 12.43 -7.54
CA LEU A 215 -15.91 12.32 -6.51
C LEU A 215 -15.35 12.49 -5.09
N ILE A 216 -14.11 12.06 -4.84
CA ILE A 216 -13.41 12.31 -3.56
C ILE A 216 -13.09 13.81 -3.42
N ARG A 217 -12.57 14.45 -4.46
CA ARG A 217 -12.28 15.90 -4.44
C ARG A 217 -13.55 16.74 -4.25
N ASP A 218 -14.65 16.33 -4.87
CA ASP A 218 -15.93 17.00 -4.75
C ASP A 218 -16.64 16.67 -3.40
N GLY A 219 -16.01 15.83 -2.55
CA GLY A 219 -16.51 15.47 -1.22
C GLY A 219 -17.76 14.58 -1.25
N VAL A 220 -17.96 13.81 -2.32
CA VAL A 220 -19.05 12.81 -2.43
C VAL A 220 -18.65 11.52 -1.71
N PHE A 221 -17.40 11.09 -1.86
CA PHE A 221 -16.76 10.04 -1.09
C PHE A 221 -15.60 10.63 -0.29
N GLN A 222 -15.35 10.07 0.90
CA GLN A 222 -14.23 10.48 1.73
C GLN A 222 -12.96 9.73 1.38
N ALA A 223 -13.07 8.42 1.12
CA ALA A 223 -11.95 7.56 0.83
C ALA A 223 -12.34 6.41 -0.09
N ALA A 224 -11.34 5.93 -0.82
CA ALA A 224 -11.43 4.75 -1.67
C ALA A 224 -10.12 3.98 -1.54
N TYR A 225 -10.16 2.73 -1.07
CA TYR A 225 -8.96 1.93 -0.81
C TYR A 225 -9.21 0.42 -0.91
N SER A 226 -8.14 -0.32 -1.17
CA SER A 226 -8.13 -1.79 -1.09
C SER A 226 -7.81 -2.25 0.33
N LEU A 227 -8.35 -3.40 0.73
CA LEU A 227 -8.06 -3.98 2.04
C LEU A 227 -6.73 -4.75 2.03
N HIS A 228 -6.06 -4.72 3.18
CA HIS A 228 -4.95 -5.62 3.45
C HIS A 228 -5.44 -7.06 3.64
N GLU A 229 -4.62 -8.02 3.23
CA GLU A 229 -4.94 -9.44 3.42
C GLU A 229 -4.69 -9.86 4.87
N GLY A 230 -5.76 -10.25 5.53
CA GLY A 230 -5.75 -10.89 6.84
C GLY A 230 -5.11 -10.09 7.98
N ASP A 231 -5.16 -10.64 9.17
CA ASP A 231 -4.44 -10.11 10.32
C ASP A 231 -2.99 -10.61 10.33
N TYR A 232 -2.06 -9.75 10.73
CA TYR A 232 -0.64 -10.07 10.84
C TYR A 232 -0.22 -10.39 12.29
N ARG A 233 -1.04 -10.03 13.27
CA ARG A 233 -0.82 -10.30 14.68
C ARG A 233 -1.74 -11.42 15.11
N PHE A 234 -1.18 -12.58 15.38
CA PHE A 234 -1.89 -13.65 16.09
C PHE A 234 -1.32 -13.79 17.49
N ASP A 235 -2.19 -13.86 18.46
CA ASP A 235 -1.84 -14.37 19.77
C ASP A 235 -1.47 -15.86 19.62
N LYS A 236 -0.35 -16.24 20.23
CA LYS A 236 0.23 -17.59 20.15
C LYS A 236 -0.71 -18.70 20.67
N THR A 237 -1.88 -18.34 21.20
CA THR A 237 -2.92 -19.22 21.75
C THR A 237 -3.92 -19.72 20.72
N GLU A 238 -4.04 -19.08 19.56
CA GLU A 238 -4.92 -19.55 18.49
C GLU A 238 -4.17 -20.50 17.56
N GLN A 239 -4.75 -21.68 17.36
CA GLN A 239 -4.20 -22.66 16.41
C GLN A 239 -4.18 -22.06 15.02
N PRO A 240 -3.06 -22.17 14.27
CA PRO A 240 -2.97 -21.65 12.92
C PRO A 240 -3.98 -22.40 12.04
N SER A 241 -5.01 -21.70 11.59
CA SER A 241 -5.89 -22.22 10.54
C SER A 241 -5.09 -22.33 9.23
N PRO A 242 -5.29 -23.36 8.41
CA PRO A 242 -4.53 -23.56 7.17
C PRO A 242 -4.66 -22.40 6.18
N SER A 243 -5.70 -21.58 6.29
CA SER A 243 -5.86 -20.33 5.51
C SER A 243 -4.87 -19.22 5.90
N ASN A 244 -4.33 -19.27 7.12
CA ASN A 244 -3.43 -18.24 7.64
C ASN A 244 -1.94 -18.49 7.36
N GLU A 245 -1.54 -19.71 7.03
CA GLU A 245 -0.13 -20.03 6.73
C GLU A 245 0.38 -19.37 5.45
N ASN A 246 -0.51 -19.13 4.48
CA ASN A 246 -0.16 -18.54 3.18
C ASN A 246 -0.41 -17.03 3.06
N ASN A 247 -0.69 -16.34 4.18
CA ASN A 247 -0.95 -14.90 4.15
C ASN A 247 0.36 -14.12 3.89
N PRO A 248 0.54 -13.43 2.74
CA PRO A 248 1.76 -12.70 2.39
C PRO A 248 2.12 -11.61 3.41
N ARG A 249 1.11 -10.96 3.99
CA ARG A 249 1.30 -9.92 5.02
C ARG A 249 1.95 -10.48 6.28
N ARG A 250 1.49 -11.65 6.74
CA ARG A 250 2.05 -12.33 7.90
C ARG A 250 3.47 -12.80 7.62
N ILE A 251 3.69 -13.41 6.46
CA ILE A 251 5.03 -13.87 6.06
C ILE A 251 6.01 -12.69 6.06
N LEU A 252 5.64 -11.54 5.48
CA LEU A 252 6.46 -10.34 5.50
C LEU A 252 6.72 -9.82 6.92
N TYR A 253 5.70 -9.83 7.78
CA TYR A 253 5.86 -9.41 9.16
C TYR A 253 6.79 -10.33 9.94
N ASP A 254 6.65 -11.64 9.81
CA ASP A 254 7.42 -12.63 10.56
C ASP A 254 8.86 -12.77 10.07
N THR A 255 9.12 -12.52 8.78
CA THR A 255 10.44 -12.70 8.19
C THR A 255 11.27 -11.43 8.09
N TRP A 256 10.63 -10.26 7.97
CA TRP A 256 11.33 -9.01 7.67
C TRP A 256 10.87 -7.79 8.48
N ALA A 257 9.57 -7.54 8.61
CA ALA A 257 9.05 -6.27 9.12
C ALA A 257 9.20 -6.08 10.64
N ARG A 258 9.71 -7.07 11.37
CA ARG A 258 10.03 -6.92 12.81
C ARG A 258 11.37 -6.23 12.97
N TYR A 259 11.47 -5.30 13.91
CA TYR A 259 12.70 -4.61 14.25
C TYR A 259 13.89 -5.54 14.52
N LYS A 260 13.64 -6.73 15.08
CA LYS A 260 14.66 -7.77 15.34
C LYS A 260 15.42 -8.21 14.07
N PHE A 261 14.82 -8.05 12.89
CA PHE A 261 15.37 -8.53 11.61
C PHE A 261 15.94 -7.41 10.73
N PHE A 262 16.23 -6.23 11.29
CA PHE A 262 16.74 -5.06 10.56
C PHE A 262 18.03 -5.33 9.75
N TYR A 263 18.82 -6.33 10.15
CA TYR A 263 20.07 -6.73 9.49
C TYR A 263 19.89 -7.78 8.38
N LYS A 264 18.68 -8.33 8.21
CA LYS A 264 18.41 -9.34 7.17
C LYS A 264 18.16 -8.69 5.81
N TYR A 265 18.49 -9.41 4.75
CA TYR A 265 18.18 -8.96 3.39
C TYR A 265 16.68 -8.81 3.19
N GLN A 266 16.29 -7.80 2.44
CA GLN A 266 14.90 -7.52 2.12
C GLN A 266 14.36 -8.59 1.15
N PRO A 267 13.21 -9.19 1.44
CA PRO A 267 12.55 -10.15 0.54
C PRO A 267 11.79 -9.40 -0.56
N LEU A 268 12.49 -8.84 -1.55
CA LEU A 268 11.93 -7.97 -2.58
C LEU A 268 10.81 -8.65 -3.39
N ASP A 269 10.91 -9.96 -3.62
CA ASP A 269 9.88 -10.71 -4.35
C ASP A 269 8.55 -10.76 -3.58
N LEU A 270 8.60 -10.98 -2.26
CA LEU A 270 7.41 -10.94 -1.41
C LEU A 270 6.85 -9.53 -1.27
N ILE A 271 7.72 -8.52 -1.20
CA ILE A 271 7.29 -7.12 -1.19
C ILE A 271 6.58 -6.77 -2.49
N ARG A 272 7.09 -7.24 -3.64
CA ARG A 272 6.47 -7.06 -4.95
C ARG A 272 5.11 -7.76 -5.03
N GLU A 273 5.01 -8.99 -4.53
CA GLU A 273 3.77 -9.75 -4.52
C GLU A 273 2.68 -9.07 -3.68
N TYR A 274 3.07 -8.47 -2.54
CA TYR A 274 2.12 -7.87 -1.60
C TYR A 274 1.80 -6.40 -1.87
N PHE A 275 2.80 -5.57 -2.21
CA PHE A 275 2.64 -4.12 -2.39
C PHE A 275 2.68 -3.67 -3.85
N GLY A 276 3.09 -4.53 -4.76
CA GLY A 276 3.26 -4.21 -6.17
C GLY A 276 4.67 -3.75 -6.55
N GLU A 277 4.88 -3.61 -7.85
CA GLU A 277 6.20 -3.36 -8.44
C GLU A 277 6.79 -2.01 -8.06
N LYS A 278 5.96 -0.95 -8.02
CA LYS A 278 6.42 0.42 -7.70
C LYS A 278 7.03 0.50 -6.30
N ILE A 279 6.34 -0.08 -5.31
CA ILE A 279 6.81 -0.07 -3.92
C ILE A 279 8.01 -0.98 -3.75
N SER A 280 8.04 -2.14 -4.41
CA SER A 280 9.19 -3.04 -4.39
C SER A 280 10.45 -2.38 -4.97
N LEU A 281 10.34 -1.65 -6.08
CA LEU A 281 11.45 -0.89 -6.66
C LEU A 281 11.96 0.21 -5.71
N TYR A 282 11.07 0.89 -5.00
CA TYR A 282 11.45 1.86 -3.99
C TYR A 282 12.28 1.21 -2.87
N PHE A 283 11.84 0.06 -2.34
CA PHE A 283 12.60 -0.67 -1.33
C PHE A 283 13.93 -1.21 -1.87
N ALA A 284 13.97 -1.67 -3.12
CA ALA A 284 15.21 -2.10 -3.77
C ALA A 284 16.22 -0.96 -3.86
N TRP A 285 15.77 0.22 -4.28
CA TRP A 285 16.60 1.42 -4.33
C TRP A 285 17.10 1.83 -2.94
N LEU A 286 16.19 1.87 -1.95
CA LEU A 286 16.52 2.22 -0.58
C LEU A 286 17.54 1.24 0.03
N GLY A 287 17.36 -0.06 -0.21
CA GLY A 287 18.29 -1.10 0.24
C GLY A 287 19.67 -0.95 -0.39
N LEU A 288 19.74 -0.66 -1.69
CA LEU A 288 21.00 -0.39 -2.37
C LEU A 288 21.69 0.85 -1.79
N TYR A 289 20.94 1.94 -1.64
CA TYR A 289 21.46 3.20 -1.09
C TYR A 289 22.02 3.02 0.32
N THR A 290 21.27 2.39 1.23
CA THR A 290 21.71 2.14 2.60
C THR A 290 22.92 1.22 2.67
N THR A 291 22.99 0.20 1.80
CA THR A 291 24.14 -0.71 1.71
C THR A 291 25.41 0.04 1.31
N TRP A 292 25.33 1.01 0.39
CA TRP A 292 26.49 1.83 -0.01
C TRP A 292 26.89 2.86 1.05
N LEU A 293 25.98 3.28 1.92
CA LEU A 293 26.31 4.16 3.04
C LEU A 293 27.12 3.46 4.13
N LEU A 294 26.99 2.15 4.31
CA LEU A 294 27.73 1.42 5.35
C LEU A 294 29.26 1.53 5.18
N PRO A 295 29.87 1.23 4.02
CA PRO A 295 31.31 1.39 3.85
C PRO A 295 31.75 2.86 3.97
N ALA A 296 30.93 3.81 3.46
CA ALA A 296 31.24 5.23 3.60
C ALA A 296 31.25 5.67 5.07
N SER A 297 30.28 5.21 5.88
CA SER A 297 30.24 5.51 7.31
C SER A 297 31.39 4.89 8.07
N LEU A 298 31.83 3.68 7.70
CA LEU A 298 32.99 3.02 8.29
C LEU A 298 34.26 3.85 8.07
N VAL A 299 34.49 4.30 6.83
CA VAL A 299 35.63 5.18 6.51
C VAL A 299 35.55 6.49 7.30
N GLY A 300 34.34 7.09 7.36
CA GLY A 300 34.12 8.30 8.16
C GLY A 300 34.48 8.14 9.65
N ILE A 301 34.04 7.03 10.24
CA ILE A 301 34.38 6.70 11.65
C ILE A 301 35.89 6.53 11.82
N LEU A 302 36.57 5.82 10.91
CA LEU A 302 38.00 5.62 10.98
C LEU A 302 38.75 6.95 10.90
N VAL A 303 38.39 7.84 9.97
CA VAL A 303 38.97 9.17 9.84
C VAL A 303 38.73 10.02 11.10
N PHE A 304 37.50 9.98 11.63
CA PHE A 304 37.14 10.68 12.84
C PHE A 304 37.96 10.19 14.05
N CYS A 305 38.03 8.87 14.26
CA CYS A 305 38.84 8.30 15.36
C CYS A 305 40.33 8.65 15.23
N PHE A 306 40.86 8.55 13.99
CA PHE A 306 42.24 8.95 13.73
C PHE A 306 42.46 10.42 14.04
N GLY A 307 41.59 11.32 13.57
CA GLY A 307 41.69 12.77 13.89
C GLY A 307 41.60 13.04 15.36
N PHE A 308 40.77 12.34 16.12
CA PHE A 308 40.63 12.49 17.56
C PHE A 308 41.87 12.04 18.30
N ILE A 309 42.49 10.90 17.94
CA ILE A 309 43.71 10.36 18.54
C ILE A 309 44.90 11.33 18.31
N TYR A 310 45.00 11.91 17.11
CA TYR A 310 46.11 12.79 16.75
C TYR A 310 45.82 14.26 17.02
N LEU A 311 44.73 14.60 17.70
CA LEU A 311 44.36 15.99 17.99
C LEU A 311 45.44 16.74 18.77
N SER A 312 46.07 16.10 19.75
CA SER A 312 47.14 16.69 20.57
C SER A 312 48.47 16.87 19.84
N ASN A 313 48.70 16.07 18.78
CA ASN A 313 49.96 16.13 17.99
C ASN A 313 49.77 16.90 16.67
N ASN A 314 48.66 17.58 16.49
CA ASN A 314 48.37 18.33 15.29
C ASN A 314 49.14 19.66 15.29
N VAL A 315 50.26 19.67 14.58
CA VAL A 315 51.18 20.83 14.51
C VAL A 315 50.46 22.12 14.05
N PRO A 316 49.66 22.10 12.95
CA PRO A 316 48.93 23.30 12.54
C PRO A 316 47.96 23.84 13.59
N ALA A 317 47.26 22.98 14.31
CA ALA A 317 46.31 23.41 15.35
C ALA A 317 47.05 23.98 16.57
N ASN A 318 48.16 23.35 16.98
CA ASN A 318 49.02 23.85 18.06
C ASN A 318 49.70 25.17 17.71
N ASP A 319 50.16 25.34 16.46
CA ASP A 319 50.77 26.58 16.00
C ASP A 319 49.78 27.74 16.02
N VAL A 320 48.53 27.52 15.61
CA VAL A 320 47.47 28.54 15.70
C VAL A 320 47.21 28.91 17.17
N CYS A 321 47.22 27.95 18.09
CA CYS A 321 46.95 28.20 19.49
C CYS A 321 48.16 28.79 20.25
N THR A 322 49.40 28.55 19.80
CA THR A 322 50.61 29.01 20.48
C THR A 322 51.19 30.27 19.84
N ILE A 323 51.46 30.25 18.56
CA ILE A 323 52.07 31.36 17.80
C ILE A 323 51.02 32.40 17.44
N GLY A 324 49.81 31.96 17.12
CA GLY A 324 48.69 32.79 16.68
C GLY A 324 48.02 33.61 17.79
N LYS A 325 48.38 33.40 19.07
CA LYS A 325 47.77 34.14 20.19
C LYS A 325 47.90 35.66 20.08
N ASN A 326 48.94 36.15 19.41
CA ASN A 326 49.19 37.59 19.21
C ASN A 326 48.84 38.09 17.82
N ILE A 327 48.36 37.23 16.96
CA ILE A 327 47.96 37.58 15.60
C ILE A 327 46.45 37.65 15.56
N THR A 328 45.91 38.83 15.69
CA THR A 328 44.46 39.07 15.43
C THR A 328 44.24 39.00 13.93
N MET A 329 43.45 38.00 13.50
CA MET A 329 42.89 37.98 12.15
C MET A 329 42.05 39.25 11.97
N CYS A 330 42.45 40.10 11.03
CA CYS A 330 41.71 41.32 10.73
C CYS A 330 40.33 40.95 10.19
N PRO A 331 39.23 41.18 10.90
CA PRO A 331 37.92 40.94 10.33
C PRO A 331 37.72 41.95 9.15
N ILE A 332 37.14 41.47 8.10
CA ILE A 332 36.83 42.26 6.86
C ILE A 332 36.09 43.58 7.20
N CYS A 333 35.39 43.61 8.31
CA CYS A 333 34.66 44.78 8.80
C CYS A 333 35.55 45.95 9.25
N ASP A 334 36.81 45.76 9.60
CA ASP A 334 37.70 46.87 10.01
C ASP A 334 38.19 47.68 8.84
N VAL A 335 38.03 47.22 7.60
CA VAL A 335 38.39 47.94 6.38
C VAL A 335 37.36 49.03 6.02
N VAL A 336 36.09 48.83 6.44
CA VAL A 336 34.98 49.75 6.12
C VAL A 336 34.98 51.01 6.98
N ASN A 337 35.59 51.00 8.14
CA ASN A 337 35.61 52.12 9.09
C ASN A 337 36.84 53.06 8.92
N ARG A 338 37.66 52.88 7.87
CA ARG A 338 38.82 53.73 7.57
C ARG A 338 38.71 54.46 6.23
N ILE A 339 37.48 54.71 5.75
CA ILE A 339 37.28 55.64 4.61
C ILE A 339 36.45 56.83 5.09
#